data_d978fc2b63e84a69b5112651fc7b2d1d
#
_entry.id   d978fc2b63e84a69b5112651fc7b2d1d
#
_cell.length_a   1.000
_cell.length_b   1.000
_cell.length_c   1.000
_cell.angle_alpha   90.00
_cell.angle_beta   90.00
_cell.angle_gamma   90.00
#
_symmetry.space_group_name_H-M   'P 1'
#
loop_
_entity.id
_entity.type
_entity.pdbx_description
1 polymer ?
#
loop_
_entity_poly.entity_id
_entity_poly.type
_entity_poly.pdbx_seq_one_letter_code
_entity_poly.pdbx_strand_id
1 'polypeptide(L)'
;MAERKKLLITGAAGLVGSALRKYLRGRYDFRLLFHNNIPEVESEDEIVVSDTADFEQMVEAAAGVDAIAHLGIAVSKRGYPRSRYNRMVIETDINGTYNIFEAARINGVKTVIYASSNAITGRYETDGLLSTPEVTPRPRDFYGVGKAFGEALGRHYHDLFGLSVYCIRICNFPNTDEVNTKYEPGMNRWLSARDMAELAACCLEAKHPQFGIIYGVSQGSESKFDISNSLELVGWQPRDRGADPA
;
A
#
# COMPACT_ATOMS: atom_id res chain seq x y z
N MET A 1 -18.04 -10.69 22.53
CA MET A 1 -17.76 -10.15 21.20
C MET A 1 -16.44 -10.81 20.75
N ALA A 2 -16.29 -11.21 19.49
CA ALA A 2 -14.98 -11.71 19.02
C ALA A 2 -13.96 -10.57 19.16
N GLU A 3 -12.75 -10.91 19.58
CA GLU A 3 -11.63 -9.96 19.66
C GLU A 3 -11.30 -9.46 18.26
N ARG A 4 -11.16 -8.13 18.10
CA ARG A 4 -10.81 -7.54 16.81
C ARG A 4 -9.34 -7.79 16.52
N LYS A 5 -9.01 -8.04 15.26
CA LYS A 5 -7.61 -8.16 14.83
C LYS A 5 -6.89 -6.82 15.02
N LYS A 6 -5.65 -6.89 15.50
CA LYS A 6 -4.78 -5.72 15.64
C LYS A 6 -4.00 -5.48 14.35
N LEU A 7 -4.13 -4.27 13.79
CA LEU A 7 -3.50 -3.85 12.55
C LEU A 7 -2.44 -2.77 12.82
N LEU A 8 -1.17 -3.07 12.55
CA LEU A 8 -0.12 -2.06 12.49
C LEU A 8 -0.20 -1.31 11.15
N ILE A 9 -0.28 0.02 11.21
CA ILE A 9 -0.26 0.89 10.03
C ILE A 9 1.00 1.75 10.07
N THR A 10 1.97 1.50 9.20
CA THR A 10 3.10 2.42 9.00
C THR A 10 2.69 3.52 8.02
N GLY A 11 3.26 4.72 8.18
CA GLY A 11 2.81 5.86 7.37
C GLY A 11 1.38 6.29 7.67
N ALA A 12 0.92 6.09 8.91
CA ALA A 12 -0.45 6.31 9.36
C ALA A 12 -0.95 7.75 9.22
N ALA A 13 -0.05 8.75 9.12
CA ALA A 13 -0.37 10.15 8.83
C ALA A 13 -0.55 10.46 7.34
N GLY A 14 -0.20 9.52 6.45
CA GLY A 14 -0.30 9.68 5.00
C GLY A 14 -1.73 9.60 4.48
N LEU A 15 -1.91 9.87 3.17
CA LEU A 15 -3.23 9.84 2.54
C LEU A 15 -3.90 8.46 2.67
N VAL A 16 -3.18 7.38 2.36
CA VAL A 16 -3.72 6.01 2.46
C VAL A 16 -3.95 5.64 3.93
N GLY A 17 -2.99 5.95 4.82
CA GLY A 17 -3.11 5.66 6.25
C GLY A 17 -4.34 6.32 6.89
N SER A 18 -4.61 7.58 6.58
CA SER A 18 -5.80 8.28 7.07
C SER A 18 -7.11 7.71 6.51
N ALA A 19 -7.12 7.24 5.25
CA ALA A 19 -8.28 6.54 4.69
C ALA A 19 -8.54 5.21 5.42
N LEU A 20 -7.51 4.38 5.63
CA LEU A 20 -7.68 3.13 6.36
C LEU A 20 -8.18 3.38 7.79
N ARG A 21 -7.61 4.34 8.51
CA ARG A 21 -8.06 4.73 9.84
C ARG A 21 -9.54 5.14 9.85
N LYS A 22 -9.98 5.91 8.86
CA LYS A 22 -11.36 6.38 8.73
C LYS A 22 -12.34 5.23 8.45
N TYR A 23 -12.07 4.42 7.42
CA TYR A 23 -13.05 3.46 6.90
C TYR A 23 -12.99 2.09 7.56
N LEU A 24 -11.87 1.73 8.20
CA LEU A 24 -11.73 0.47 8.92
C LEU A 24 -11.92 0.62 10.45
N ARG A 25 -12.25 1.82 10.93
CA ARG A 25 -12.59 2.07 12.33
C ARG A 25 -13.71 1.13 12.79
N GLY A 26 -13.51 0.48 13.94
CA GLY A 26 -14.45 -0.50 14.50
C GLY A 26 -14.36 -1.92 13.92
N ARG A 27 -13.64 -2.12 12.80
CA ARG A 27 -13.33 -3.47 12.26
C ARG A 27 -12.02 -4.02 12.82
N TYR A 28 -11.05 -3.15 13.10
CA TYR A 28 -9.71 -3.47 13.60
C TYR A 28 -9.35 -2.60 14.78
N ASP A 29 -8.47 -3.09 15.66
CA ASP A 29 -7.76 -2.30 16.64
C ASP A 29 -6.46 -1.82 16.01
N PHE A 30 -6.16 -0.53 16.12
CA PHE A 30 -5.02 0.05 15.40
C PHE A 30 -3.81 0.24 16.30
N ARG A 31 -2.64 -0.13 15.76
CA ARG A 31 -1.35 0.40 16.17
C ARG A 31 -0.85 1.29 15.04
N LEU A 32 -0.66 2.59 15.32
CA LEU A 32 -0.35 3.61 14.33
C LEU A 32 1.10 4.04 14.46
N LEU A 33 1.89 3.77 13.42
CA LEU A 33 3.29 4.19 13.39
C LEU A 33 3.42 5.52 12.64
N PHE A 34 3.96 6.50 13.36
CA PHE A 34 4.29 7.84 12.87
C PHE A 34 5.81 8.05 12.90
N HIS A 35 6.34 8.82 11.96
CA HIS A 35 7.75 9.23 12.00
C HIS A 35 7.93 10.50 12.83
N ASN A 36 7.43 11.64 12.37
CA ASN A 36 7.63 12.94 13.03
C ASN A 36 6.33 13.73 13.25
N ASN A 37 5.28 13.42 12.52
CA ASN A 37 4.03 14.17 12.57
C ASN A 37 2.91 13.24 13.03
N ILE A 38 2.36 13.54 14.21
CA ILE A 38 1.24 12.81 14.78
C ILE A 38 -0.01 13.68 14.59
N PRO A 39 -0.93 13.29 13.69
CA PRO A 39 -2.21 13.98 13.56
C PRO A 39 -3.10 13.65 14.75
N GLU A 40 -4.28 14.22 14.79
CA GLU A 40 -5.31 13.82 15.74
C GLU A 40 -5.65 12.32 15.56
N VAL A 41 -5.67 11.59 16.68
CA VAL A 41 -5.93 10.15 16.75
C VAL A 41 -6.96 9.88 17.86
N GLU A 42 -7.65 8.76 17.75
CA GLU A 42 -8.59 8.33 18.77
C GLU A 42 -7.85 7.78 20.00
N SER A 43 -8.48 7.89 21.17
CA SER A 43 -7.87 7.49 22.44
C SER A 43 -7.60 6.00 22.57
N GLU A 44 -8.30 5.17 21.81
CA GLU A 44 -8.11 3.72 21.77
C GLU A 44 -6.98 3.25 20.84
N ASP A 45 -6.42 4.14 20.02
CA ASP A 45 -5.31 3.80 19.12
C ASP A 45 -3.99 3.69 19.87
N GLU A 46 -3.24 2.62 19.64
CA GLU A 46 -1.85 2.52 20.12
C GLU A 46 -0.94 3.34 19.20
N ILE A 47 -0.13 4.23 19.78
CA ILE A 47 0.76 5.12 19.03
C ILE A 47 2.21 4.65 19.18
N VAL A 48 2.90 4.51 18.05
CA VAL A 48 4.34 4.28 17.96
C VAL A 48 4.98 5.42 17.17
N VAL A 49 6.02 6.03 17.72
CA VAL A 49 6.83 7.04 17.03
C VAL A 49 8.16 6.43 16.69
N SER A 50 8.44 6.21 15.41
CA SER A 50 9.61 5.47 14.96
C SER A 50 9.94 5.75 13.50
N ASP A 51 11.20 5.47 13.13
CA ASP A 51 11.64 5.43 11.74
C ASP A 51 11.59 3.97 11.24
N THR A 52 10.97 3.71 10.10
CA THR A 52 10.96 2.38 9.49
C THR A 52 12.36 1.86 9.13
N ALA A 53 13.35 2.76 9.03
CA ALA A 53 14.75 2.38 8.83
C ALA A 53 15.43 1.78 10.07
N ASP A 54 14.82 1.92 11.26
CA ASP A 54 15.31 1.32 12.51
C ASP A 54 14.73 -0.09 12.67
N PHE A 55 15.60 -1.09 12.56
CA PHE A 55 15.19 -2.50 12.56
C PHE A 55 14.59 -2.94 13.89
N GLU A 56 15.26 -2.63 15.01
CA GLU A 56 14.84 -3.04 16.35
C GLU A 56 13.48 -2.44 16.70
N GLN A 57 13.27 -1.16 16.38
CA GLN A 57 11.98 -0.51 16.60
C GLN A 57 10.88 -1.13 15.73
N MET A 58 11.18 -1.60 14.52
CA MET A 58 10.19 -2.29 13.69
C MET A 58 9.82 -3.66 14.26
N VAL A 59 10.78 -4.39 14.82
CA VAL A 59 10.49 -5.65 15.52
C VAL A 59 9.60 -5.41 16.74
N GLU A 60 9.87 -4.38 17.55
CA GLU A 60 9.01 -3.99 18.67
C GLU A 60 7.62 -3.56 18.23
N ALA A 61 7.53 -2.72 17.19
CA ALA A 61 6.25 -2.24 16.65
C ALA A 61 5.37 -3.38 16.10
N ALA A 62 5.97 -4.44 15.58
CA ALA A 62 5.25 -5.59 15.04
C ALA A 62 4.85 -6.63 16.11
N ALA A 63 5.29 -6.48 17.35
CA ALA A 63 4.99 -7.45 18.40
C ALA A 63 3.49 -7.46 18.73
N GLY A 64 2.88 -8.66 18.68
CA GLY A 64 1.48 -8.88 19.05
C GLY A 64 0.46 -8.26 18.10
N VAL A 65 0.82 -7.94 16.84
CA VAL A 65 -0.14 -7.56 15.82
C VAL A 65 -0.48 -8.74 14.90
N ASP A 66 -1.71 -8.77 14.40
CA ASP A 66 -2.17 -9.82 13.49
C ASP A 66 -1.78 -9.57 12.03
N ALA A 67 -1.72 -8.28 11.67
CA ALA A 67 -1.41 -7.85 10.30
C ALA A 67 -0.68 -6.51 10.27
N ILE A 68 -0.02 -6.22 9.15
CA ILE A 68 0.66 -4.96 8.90
C ILE A 68 0.18 -4.38 7.57
N ALA A 69 -0.20 -3.08 7.58
CA ALA A 69 -0.33 -2.26 6.38
C ALA A 69 0.91 -1.36 6.28
N HIS A 70 1.86 -1.75 5.42
CA HIS A 70 3.08 -0.97 5.20
C HIS A 70 2.87 0.07 4.13
N LEU A 71 2.62 1.32 4.58
CA LEU A 71 2.27 2.46 3.74
C LEU A 71 3.34 3.58 3.78
N GLY A 72 4.37 3.41 4.62
CA GLY A 72 5.48 4.36 4.75
C GLY A 72 6.24 4.51 3.44
N ILE A 73 6.56 5.75 3.07
CA ILE A 73 7.34 6.10 1.87
C ILE A 73 8.26 7.27 2.12
N ALA A 74 9.34 7.35 1.35
CA ALA A 74 10.16 8.56 1.26
C ALA A 74 9.36 9.70 0.59
N VAL A 75 9.33 10.85 1.24
CA VAL A 75 8.58 12.02 0.74
C VAL A 75 9.54 13.03 0.14
N SER A 76 9.41 13.27 -1.17
CA SER A 76 10.16 14.34 -1.84
C SER A 76 9.60 15.71 -1.46
N LYS A 77 10.50 16.67 -1.18
CA LYS A 77 10.13 18.09 -1.02
C LYS A 77 10.57 18.87 -2.26
N ARG A 78 9.81 19.92 -2.58
CA ARG A 78 10.17 20.83 -3.69
C ARG A 78 11.62 21.32 -3.53
N GLY A 79 12.41 21.23 -4.60
CA GLY A 79 13.81 21.65 -4.61
C GLY A 79 14.83 20.59 -4.16
N TYR A 80 14.40 19.38 -3.79
CA TYR A 80 15.36 18.31 -3.53
C TYR A 80 16.06 17.87 -4.81
N PRO A 81 17.40 17.80 -4.83
CA PRO A 81 18.13 17.15 -5.93
C PRO A 81 17.67 15.68 -6.07
N ARG A 82 17.61 15.19 -7.31
CA ARG A 82 17.23 13.79 -7.62
C ARG A 82 18.07 12.78 -6.83
N SER A 83 19.37 13.00 -6.71
CA SER A 83 20.27 12.11 -5.96
C SER A 83 19.93 12.03 -4.46
N ARG A 84 19.46 13.13 -3.87
CA ARG A 84 19.00 13.15 -2.48
C ARG A 84 17.74 12.33 -2.32
N TYR A 85 16.77 12.53 -3.20
CA TYR A 85 15.52 11.76 -3.16
C TYR A 85 15.77 10.26 -3.37
N ASN A 86 16.63 9.89 -4.32
CA ASN A 86 16.97 8.49 -4.56
C ASN A 86 17.60 7.82 -3.33
N ARG A 87 18.45 8.53 -2.57
CA ARG A 87 18.98 8.00 -1.30
C ARG A 87 17.89 7.81 -0.25
N MET A 88 16.96 8.75 -0.14
CA MET A 88 15.82 8.59 0.77
C MET A 88 14.95 7.38 0.39
N VAL A 89 14.77 7.10 -0.90
CA VAL A 89 14.09 5.88 -1.35
C VAL A 89 14.87 4.62 -0.91
N ILE A 90 16.20 4.62 -0.99
CA ILE A 90 17.00 3.49 -0.51
C ILE A 90 16.81 3.30 1.00
N GLU A 91 16.93 4.37 1.77
CA GLU A 91 16.86 4.32 3.23
C GLU A 91 15.45 3.98 3.73
N THR A 92 14.41 4.61 3.20
CA THR A 92 13.04 4.47 3.67
C THR A 92 12.28 3.36 2.94
N ASP A 93 12.25 3.41 1.57
CA ASP A 93 11.38 2.47 0.83
C ASP A 93 12.04 1.09 0.66
N ILE A 94 13.37 0.99 0.55
CA ILE A 94 14.04 -0.30 0.39
C ILE A 94 14.38 -0.89 1.77
N ASN A 95 15.20 -0.20 2.56
CA ASN A 95 15.64 -0.70 3.87
C ASN A 95 14.46 -0.80 4.85
N GLY A 96 13.61 0.22 4.93
CA GLY A 96 12.42 0.18 5.79
C GLY A 96 11.44 -0.92 5.40
N THR A 97 11.28 -1.21 4.09
CA THR A 97 10.43 -2.33 3.64
C THR A 97 11.03 -3.67 4.08
N TYR A 98 12.35 -3.85 3.94
CA TYR A 98 13.02 -5.06 4.47
C TYR A 98 12.77 -5.23 5.98
N ASN A 99 12.96 -4.17 6.76
CA ASN A 99 12.76 -4.21 8.21
C ASN A 99 11.33 -4.63 8.58
N ILE A 100 10.33 -4.13 7.87
CA ILE A 100 8.93 -4.48 8.11
C ILE A 100 8.64 -5.95 7.78
N PHE A 101 9.12 -6.47 6.67
CA PHE A 101 8.90 -7.87 6.31
C PHE A 101 9.61 -8.82 7.29
N GLU A 102 10.83 -8.48 7.69
CA GLU A 102 11.57 -9.29 8.66
C GLU A 102 10.95 -9.20 10.07
N ALA A 103 10.51 -8.02 10.50
CA ALA A 103 9.76 -7.84 11.74
C ALA A 103 8.45 -8.65 11.74
N ALA A 104 7.73 -8.67 10.62
CA ALA A 104 6.53 -9.49 10.46
C ALA A 104 6.84 -10.99 10.63
N ARG A 105 7.92 -11.48 10.00
CA ARG A 105 8.37 -12.87 10.12
C ARG A 105 8.73 -13.23 11.56
N ILE A 106 9.56 -12.40 12.21
CA ILE A 106 10.03 -12.64 13.60
C ILE A 106 8.85 -12.73 14.57
N ASN A 107 7.86 -11.85 14.41
CA ASN A 107 6.70 -11.79 15.29
C ASN A 107 5.55 -12.74 14.89
N GLY A 108 5.70 -13.52 13.82
CA GLY A 108 4.67 -14.44 13.36
C GLY A 108 3.39 -13.76 12.85
N VAL A 109 3.52 -12.51 12.37
CA VAL A 109 2.45 -11.77 11.70
C VAL A 109 1.95 -12.56 10.49
N LYS A 110 0.64 -12.62 10.28
CA LYS A 110 0.06 -13.49 9.25
C LYS A 110 -0.08 -12.82 7.88
N THR A 111 -0.29 -11.50 7.87
CA THR A 111 -0.61 -10.78 6.63
C THR A 111 0.12 -9.44 6.58
N VAL A 112 0.75 -9.16 5.43
CA VAL A 112 1.29 -7.85 5.11
C VAL A 112 0.61 -7.30 3.85
N ILE A 113 0.00 -6.13 3.97
CA ILE A 113 -0.37 -5.30 2.82
C ILE A 113 0.79 -4.36 2.55
N TYR A 114 1.34 -4.45 1.35
CA TYR A 114 2.39 -3.57 0.88
C TYR A 114 1.82 -2.51 -0.08
N ALA A 115 1.96 -1.24 0.28
CA ALA A 115 1.62 -0.14 -0.62
C ALA A 115 2.65 -0.07 -1.75
N SER A 116 2.37 -0.81 -2.82
CA SER A 116 3.06 -0.74 -4.09
C SER A 116 2.54 0.45 -4.93
N SER A 117 2.91 0.55 -6.20
CA SER A 117 2.54 1.69 -7.03
C SER A 117 2.47 1.34 -8.51
N ASN A 118 1.56 1.97 -9.25
CA ASN A 118 1.57 1.95 -10.71
C ASN A 118 2.86 2.55 -11.33
N ALA A 119 3.68 3.25 -10.53
CA ALA A 119 4.99 3.74 -10.97
C ALA A 119 5.94 2.61 -11.41
N ILE A 120 5.73 1.38 -10.91
CA ILE A 120 6.48 0.18 -11.32
C ILE A 120 6.30 -0.12 -12.80
N THR A 121 5.09 0.10 -13.33
CA THR A 121 4.71 -0.16 -14.71
C THR A 121 4.47 1.11 -15.53
N GLY A 122 4.97 2.24 -15.03
CA GLY A 122 4.66 3.55 -15.63
C GLY A 122 5.12 3.76 -17.07
N ARG A 123 6.05 2.93 -17.59
CA ARG A 123 6.44 2.96 -19.00
C ARG A 123 5.41 2.30 -19.91
N TYR A 124 4.67 1.29 -19.44
CA TYR A 124 3.54 0.72 -20.20
C TYR A 124 2.47 1.78 -20.45
N GLU A 125 2.15 2.57 -19.42
CA GLU A 125 1.20 3.68 -19.58
C GLU A 125 1.69 4.73 -20.61
N THR A 126 2.99 5.05 -20.60
CA THR A 126 3.59 5.97 -21.58
C THR A 126 3.52 5.42 -22.99
N ASP A 127 3.70 4.11 -23.14
CA ASP A 127 3.67 3.41 -24.43
C ASP A 127 2.23 3.07 -24.87
N GLY A 128 1.19 3.46 -24.11
CA GLY A 128 -0.22 3.17 -24.40
C GLY A 128 -0.60 1.69 -24.27
N LEU A 129 0.16 0.92 -23.49
CA LEU A 129 -0.03 -0.53 -23.31
C LEU A 129 -0.80 -0.81 -22.01
N LEU A 130 -1.60 -1.88 -22.01
CA LEU A 130 -2.26 -2.38 -20.82
C LEU A 130 -1.22 -2.86 -19.80
N SER A 131 -1.38 -2.43 -18.56
CA SER A 131 -0.59 -2.91 -17.42
C SER A 131 -1.34 -4.02 -16.69
N THR A 132 -0.81 -5.25 -16.74
CA THR A 132 -1.34 -6.37 -15.96
C THR A 132 -0.48 -6.63 -14.72
N PRO A 133 -0.96 -7.36 -13.71
CA PRO A 133 -0.16 -7.73 -12.54
C PRO A 133 1.14 -8.45 -12.89
N GLU A 134 1.17 -9.23 -13.97
CA GLU A 134 2.25 -10.12 -14.39
C GLU A 134 3.31 -9.45 -15.26
N VAL A 135 3.08 -8.23 -15.75
CA VAL A 135 4.07 -7.59 -16.62
C VAL A 135 5.39 -7.33 -15.89
N THR A 136 6.48 -7.51 -16.60
CA THR A 136 7.82 -7.20 -16.10
C THR A 136 7.88 -5.73 -15.66
N PRO A 137 8.44 -5.43 -14.49
CA PRO A 137 8.60 -4.04 -14.03
C PRO A 137 9.35 -3.17 -15.05
N ARG A 138 8.73 -2.05 -15.44
CA ARG A 138 9.31 -0.99 -16.27
C ARG A 138 9.09 0.37 -15.60
N PRO A 139 9.83 0.65 -14.49
CA PRO A 139 9.62 1.85 -13.68
C PRO A 139 9.89 3.12 -14.48
N ARG A 140 9.05 4.15 -14.24
CA ARG A 140 9.30 5.47 -14.84
C ARG A 140 10.29 6.33 -14.05
N ASP A 141 10.49 6.01 -12.77
CA ASP A 141 11.35 6.74 -11.84
C ASP A 141 11.96 5.82 -10.77
N PHE A 142 12.86 6.37 -9.94
CA PHE A 142 13.55 5.60 -8.92
C PHE A 142 12.61 5.16 -7.77
N TYR A 143 11.52 5.88 -7.52
CA TYR A 143 10.47 5.46 -6.61
C TYR A 143 9.84 4.14 -7.05
N GLY A 144 9.52 4.03 -8.34
CA GLY A 144 9.03 2.77 -8.92
C GLY A 144 10.03 1.61 -8.79
N VAL A 145 11.35 1.89 -8.81
CA VAL A 145 12.39 0.87 -8.54
C VAL A 145 12.30 0.38 -7.10
N GLY A 146 12.17 1.30 -6.12
CA GLY A 146 12.00 0.95 -4.71
C GLY A 146 10.73 0.11 -4.48
N LYS A 147 9.63 0.47 -5.16
CA LYS A 147 8.39 -0.29 -5.05
C LYS A 147 8.48 -1.70 -5.68
N ALA A 148 9.20 -1.84 -6.79
CA ALA A 148 9.45 -3.16 -7.39
C ALA A 148 10.30 -4.07 -6.48
N PHE A 149 11.27 -3.51 -5.74
CA PHE A 149 12.00 -4.24 -4.71
C PHE A 149 11.06 -4.84 -3.67
N GLY A 150 10.09 -4.07 -3.16
CA GLY A 150 9.14 -4.55 -2.16
C GLY A 150 8.21 -5.65 -2.67
N GLU A 151 7.80 -5.63 -3.95
CA GLU A 151 7.03 -6.73 -4.55
C GLU A 151 7.87 -8.02 -4.63
N ALA A 152 9.12 -7.92 -5.07
CA ALA A 152 10.04 -9.07 -5.12
C ALA A 152 10.34 -9.61 -3.71
N LEU A 153 10.54 -8.72 -2.73
CA LEU A 153 10.75 -9.09 -1.34
C LEU A 153 9.52 -9.78 -0.76
N GLY A 154 8.33 -9.24 -0.97
CA GLY A 154 7.07 -9.84 -0.53
C GLY A 154 6.86 -11.25 -1.08
N ARG A 155 7.20 -11.47 -2.36
CA ARG A 155 7.18 -12.80 -2.97
C ARG A 155 8.16 -13.75 -2.28
N HIS A 156 9.37 -13.30 -1.99
CA HIS A 156 10.37 -14.09 -1.25
C HIS A 156 9.87 -14.51 0.13
N TYR A 157 9.28 -13.59 0.91
CA TYR A 157 8.75 -13.90 2.24
C TYR A 157 7.54 -14.83 2.19
N HIS A 158 6.72 -14.71 1.15
CA HIS A 158 5.63 -15.66 0.92
C HIS A 158 6.16 -17.08 0.66
N ASP A 159 7.06 -17.22 -0.31
CA ASP A 159 7.55 -18.53 -0.77
C ASP A 159 8.34 -19.28 0.30
N LEU A 160 9.14 -18.56 1.12
CA LEU A 160 9.99 -19.20 2.14
C LEU A 160 9.32 -19.32 3.50
N PHE A 161 8.45 -18.39 3.88
CA PHE A 161 7.93 -18.33 5.24
C PHE A 161 6.39 -18.42 5.31
N GLY A 162 5.70 -18.53 4.18
CA GLY A 162 4.24 -18.65 4.14
C GLY A 162 3.50 -17.37 4.58
N LEU A 163 4.17 -16.21 4.56
CA LEU A 163 3.54 -14.94 4.86
C LEU A 163 2.52 -14.59 3.77
N SER A 164 1.30 -14.23 4.14
CA SER A 164 0.36 -13.66 3.17
C SER A 164 0.80 -12.24 2.81
N VAL A 165 1.03 -11.98 1.52
CA VAL A 165 1.49 -10.67 1.06
C VAL A 165 0.63 -10.18 -0.10
N TYR A 166 0.02 -9.01 0.09
CA TYR A 166 -0.77 -8.34 -0.93
C TYR A 166 -0.09 -7.03 -1.32
N CYS A 167 0.46 -6.98 -2.53
CA CYS A 167 1.09 -5.79 -3.09
C CYS A 167 0.05 -5.00 -3.87
N ILE A 168 -0.41 -3.89 -3.31
CA ILE A 168 -1.40 -3.03 -3.97
C ILE A 168 -0.66 -1.97 -4.79
N ARG A 169 -0.67 -2.09 -6.11
CA ARG A 169 -0.18 -1.06 -7.04
C ARG A 169 -1.17 0.10 -7.06
N ILE A 170 -1.04 0.97 -6.05
CA ILE A 170 -1.90 2.13 -5.88
C ILE A 170 -1.71 3.09 -7.05
N CYS A 171 -2.82 3.42 -7.71
CA CYS A 171 -2.86 4.43 -8.75
C CYS A 171 -2.99 5.84 -8.14
N ASN A 172 -3.68 6.77 -8.78
CA ASN A 172 -3.80 8.12 -8.27
C ASN A 172 -4.79 8.16 -7.09
N PHE A 173 -4.27 8.46 -5.91
CA PHE A 173 -5.01 8.44 -4.65
C PHE A 173 -5.07 9.82 -3.99
N PRO A 174 -6.15 10.60 -4.20
CA PRO A 174 -6.31 11.92 -3.59
C PRO A 174 -6.92 11.89 -2.16
N ASN A 175 -7.21 10.71 -1.61
CA ASN A 175 -7.89 10.50 -0.33
C ASN A 175 -9.28 11.18 -0.26
N THR A 176 -10.07 11.01 -1.30
CA THR A 176 -11.45 11.47 -1.39
C THR A 176 -12.31 10.44 -2.12
N ASP A 177 -13.61 10.46 -1.85
CA ASP A 177 -14.62 9.68 -2.60
C ASP A 177 -15.28 10.51 -3.71
N GLU A 178 -14.87 11.78 -3.83
CA GLU A 178 -15.33 12.66 -4.89
C GLU A 178 -14.38 12.57 -6.10
N VAL A 179 -14.95 12.39 -7.27
CA VAL A 179 -14.18 12.34 -8.52
C VAL A 179 -13.53 13.70 -8.76
N ASN A 180 -12.23 13.72 -8.86
CA ASN A 180 -11.51 14.93 -9.22
C ASN A 180 -11.55 15.15 -10.74
N THR A 181 -12.46 15.98 -11.20
CA THR A 181 -12.65 16.34 -12.62
C THR A 181 -11.51 17.17 -13.22
N LYS A 182 -10.49 17.55 -12.41
CA LYS A 182 -9.32 18.30 -12.89
C LYS A 182 -8.29 17.43 -13.62
N TYR A 183 -8.47 16.11 -13.63
CA TYR A 183 -7.60 15.22 -14.41
C TYR A 183 -8.03 15.23 -15.87
N GLU A 184 -7.04 15.34 -16.76
CA GLU A 184 -7.26 15.32 -18.21
C GLU A 184 -8.04 14.07 -18.65
N PRO A 185 -8.93 14.20 -19.62
CA PRO A 185 -9.63 13.07 -20.22
C PRO A 185 -8.64 11.98 -20.65
N GLY A 186 -8.93 10.72 -20.35
CA GLY A 186 -8.05 9.58 -20.66
C GLY A 186 -6.94 9.29 -19.65
N MET A 187 -6.75 10.10 -18.61
CA MET A 187 -5.84 9.80 -17.49
C MET A 187 -6.57 9.26 -16.25
N ASN A 188 -7.69 8.59 -16.44
CA ASN A 188 -8.44 8.06 -15.33
C ASN A 188 -7.64 6.92 -14.64
N ARG A 189 -6.99 7.27 -13.53
CA ARG A 189 -6.24 6.40 -12.63
C ARG A 189 -6.70 6.59 -11.21
N TRP A 190 -7.89 7.11 -11.05
CA TRP A 190 -8.41 7.49 -9.75
C TRP A 190 -8.77 6.26 -8.91
N LEU A 191 -8.39 6.30 -7.64
CA LEU A 191 -8.79 5.36 -6.62
C LEU A 191 -9.46 6.12 -5.49
N SER A 192 -10.72 5.79 -5.18
CA SER A 192 -11.42 6.40 -4.06
C SER A 192 -10.87 5.94 -2.71
N ALA A 193 -11.13 6.73 -1.67
CA ALA A 193 -10.75 6.35 -0.31
C ALA A 193 -11.51 5.12 0.19
N ARG A 194 -12.79 4.98 -0.20
CA ARG A 194 -13.61 3.80 0.13
C ARG A 194 -13.09 2.55 -0.56
N ASP A 195 -12.85 2.61 -1.86
CA ASP A 195 -12.35 1.46 -2.63
C ASP A 195 -10.99 1.00 -2.13
N MET A 196 -10.09 1.93 -1.77
CA MET A 196 -8.81 1.60 -1.18
C MET A 196 -8.96 0.87 0.16
N ALA A 197 -9.81 1.38 1.03
CA ALA A 197 -10.02 0.78 2.34
C ALA A 197 -10.71 -0.59 2.23
N GLU A 198 -11.68 -0.75 1.34
CA GLU A 198 -12.35 -2.03 1.13
C GLU A 198 -11.42 -3.07 0.49
N LEU A 199 -10.57 -2.66 -0.48
CA LEU A 199 -9.52 -3.54 -1.01
C LEU A 199 -8.57 -4.00 0.09
N ALA A 200 -8.12 -3.09 0.96
CA ALA A 200 -7.28 -3.45 2.10
C ALA A 200 -8.00 -4.43 3.05
N ALA A 201 -9.29 -4.20 3.34
CA ALA A 201 -10.08 -5.11 4.17
C ALA A 201 -10.22 -6.50 3.53
N CYS A 202 -10.50 -6.58 2.24
CA CYS A 202 -10.56 -7.86 1.52
C CYS A 202 -9.23 -8.62 1.61
N CYS A 203 -8.08 -7.93 1.49
CA CYS A 203 -6.77 -8.53 1.68
C CYS A 203 -6.55 -9.05 3.12
N LEU A 204 -7.00 -8.30 4.15
CA LEU A 204 -6.86 -8.68 5.56
C LEU A 204 -7.77 -9.85 5.97
N GLU A 205 -8.86 -10.06 5.24
CA GLU A 205 -9.87 -11.08 5.52
C GLU A 205 -9.74 -12.32 4.62
N ALA A 206 -8.83 -12.30 3.66
CA ALA A 206 -8.57 -13.44 2.78
C ALA A 206 -8.16 -14.67 3.57
N LYS A 207 -8.75 -15.83 3.22
CA LYS A 207 -8.77 -17.04 4.07
C LYS A 207 -7.51 -17.90 4.00
N HIS A 208 -6.66 -17.72 3.01
CA HIS A 208 -5.50 -18.58 2.77
C HIS A 208 -4.23 -17.74 2.60
N PRO A 209 -3.07 -18.27 3.03
CA PRO A 209 -1.81 -17.62 2.72
C PRO A 209 -1.67 -17.45 1.20
N GLN A 210 -1.52 -16.23 0.73
CA GLN A 210 -1.43 -15.89 -0.68
C GLN A 210 -0.38 -14.82 -0.93
N PHE A 211 0.19 -14.84 -2.12
CA PHE A 211 0.90 -13.70 -2.69
C PHE A 211 0.06 -13.16 -3.84
N GLY A 212 -0.22 -11.86 -3.82
CA GLY A 212 -0.96 -11.21 -4.88
C GLY A 212 -0.44 -9.81 -5.20
N ILE A 213 -0.39 -9.48 -6.49
CA ILE A 213 -0.21 -8.11 -6.97
C ILE A 213 -1.55 -7.67 -7.53
N ILE A 214 -2.09 -6.55 -7.03
CA ILE A 214 -3.40 -6.04 -7.40
C ILE A 214 -3.28 -4.55 -7.73
N TYR A 215 -3.90 -4.10 -8.82
CA TYR A 215 -4.03 -2.68 -9.07
C TYR A 215 -5.14 -2.08 -8.21
N GLY A 216 -4.78 -1.09 -7.39
CA GLY A 216 -5.74 -0.26 -6.65
C GLY A 216 -6.20 0.90 -7.54
N VAL A 217 -7.35 0.74 -8.17
CA VAL A 217 -7.99 1.74 -9.03
C VAL A 217 -9.51 1.54 -9.01
N SER A 218 -10.28 2.65 -9.01
CA SER A 218 -11.73 2.60 -9.12
C SER A 218 -12.17 2.37 -10.58
N GLN A 219 -13.45 2.08 -10.83
CA GLN A 219 -13.97 1.80 -12.16
C GLN A 219 -13.69 2.93 -13.16
N GLY A 220 -13.59 2.59 -14.44
CA GLY A 220 -13.35 3.51 -15.54
C GLY A 220 -11.88 3.59 -16.00
N SER A 221 -11.00 2.70 -15.49
CA SER A 221 -9.57 2.65 -15.84
C SER A 221 -9.16 1.30 -16.44
N GLU A 222 -10.11 0.46 -16.80
CA GLU A 222 -9.91 -0.92 -17.24
C GLU A 222 -9.10 -1.02 -18.55
N SER A 223 -9.10 0.03 -19.36
CA SER A 223 -8.28 0.10 -20.57
C SER A 223 -6.77 0.28 -20.30
N LYS A 224 -6.39 0.61 -19.06
CA LYS A 224 -5.01 0.87 -18.66
C LYS A 224 -4.47 -0.14 -17.67
N PHE A 225 -5.32 -0.62 -16.76
CA PHE A 225 -4.94 -1.50 -15.67
C PHE A 225 -5.88 -2.71 -15.61
N ASP A 226 -5.30 -3.89 -15.65
CA ASP A 226 -6.05 -5.11 -15.43
C ASP A 226 -6.25 -5.35 -13.94
N ILE A 227 -7.50 -5.36 -13.51
CA ILE A 227 -7.94 -5.63 -12.14
C ILE A 227 -8.70 -6.95 -12.01
N SER A 228 -8.74 -7.76 -13.07
CA SER A 228 -9.56 -8.99 -13.12
C SER A 228 -9.21 -10.00 -12.03
N ASN A 229 -7.92 -10.04 -11.63
CA ASN A 229 -7.44 -10.97 -10.62
C ASN A 229 -7.89 -10.63 -9.18
N SER A 230 -8.35 -9.42 -8.91
CA SER A 230 -8.70 -8.97 -7.56
C SER A 230 -9.90 -9.71 -6.99
N LEU A 231 -10.87 -10.06 -7.84
CA LEU A 231 -12.05 -10.83 -7.42
C LEU A 231 -11.66 -12.25 -6.99
N GLU A 232 -10.82 -12.93 -7.76
CA GLU A 232 -10.38 -14.29 -7.46
C GLU A 232 -9.47 -14.33 -6.22
N LEU A 233 -8.50 -13.41 -6.13
CA LEU A 233 -7.52 -13.38 -5.06
C LEU A 233 -8.13 -13.01 -3.71
N VAL A 234 -8.95 -11.98 -3.65
CA VAL A 234 -9.41 -11.40 -2.38
C VAL A 234 -10.90 -11.07 -2.35
N GLY A 235 -11.66 -11.40 -3.39
CA GLY A 235 -13.10 -11.12 -3.45
C GLY A 235 -13.45 -9.64 -3.61
N TRP A 236 -12.52 -8.80 -4.10
CA TRP A 236 -12.73 -7.37 -4.25
C TRP A 236 -13.06 -6.95 -5.67
N GLN A 237 -14.00 -6.02 -5.78
CA GLN A 237 -14.28 -5.25 -6.99
C GLN A 237 -14.51 -3.79 -6.60
N PRO A 238 -14.00 -2.80 -7.37
CA PRO A 238 -14.25 -1.39 -7.08
C PRO A 238 -15.74 -1.06 -7.23
N ARG A 239 -16.23 -0.19 -6.36
CA ARG A 239 -17.62 0.29 -6.36
C ARG A 239 -17.74 1.70 -6.92
N ASP A 240 -16.74 2.53 -6.64
CA ASP A 240 -16.73 3.90 -7.09
C ASP A 240 -16.25 3.99 -8.55
N ARG A 241 -16.78 4.98 -9.28
CA ARG A 241 -16.45 5.20 -10.67
C ARG A 241 -15.77 6.55 -10.86
N GLY A 242 -14.62 6.55 -11.51
CA GLY A 242 -13.97 7.77 -11.97
C GLY A 242 -14.78 8.49 -13.05
N ALA A 243 -14.35 9.68 -13.45
CA ALA A 243 -15.00 10.39 -14.57
C ALA A 243 -14.90 9.55 -15.84
N ASP A 244 -15.98 9.45 -16.58
CA ASP A 244 -15.95 8.81 -17.90
C ASP A 244 -14.96 9.55 -18.80
N PRO A 245 -14.17 8.83 -19.62
CA PRO A 245 -13.38 9.47 -20.66
C PRO A 245 -14.34 10.21 -21.60
N ALA A 246 -14.09 11.51 -21.78
CA ALA A 246 -14.84 12.32 -22.73
C ALA A 246 -14.52 11.89 -24.18
#